data_349cc1156d866afc714e07e55943069b
#
_entry.id   349cc1156d866afc714e07e55943069b
#
_cell.length_a   1.000
_cell.length_b   1.000
_cell.length_c   1.000
_cell.angle_alpha   90.00
_cell.angle_beta   90.00
_cell.angle_gamma   90.00
#
_symmetry.space_group_name_H-M   'P 1'
#
loop_
_entity.id
_entity.type
_entity.pdbx_description
1 polymer ?
#
loop_
_entity_poly.entity_id
_entity_poly.type
_entity_poly.pdbx_seq_one_letter_code
_entity_poly.pdbx_strand_id
1 'polypeptide(L)'
;LTFHEFNLHDDLLAGVDAMNYLQATPIQEQAIPKIIEGKDLIACAQTGTGKTAAYLIPLLDKISHAQHDHTSTLILVPTRELATQIDEQVTGFGYFVEASSIAIYGGGKSEGWEQQKRALTGGADIIIATPGRLIAHMQMGYVNFDKLNYLVLDEADKMMDMGFSDDILSIVRHLPKERQTLLFSATMPNKIKEFSKQLLNQPEEIRLAVSKPAEGIDQQFYMAFDRQKVYLLEHILKTQSVQSMVLFTSQKAAVGGIVRAINKLGYVAQGISSDRTQEEREKIMREFKNKQFPILVATDVLSRGIDIDNLSHVVNYDIPRAAEDYVHRIGRTARAATTGTAITFISDQDQDRVVKIEKLIEREIPKQKLTEELGLGEAPEFDPKRFSGLRGKVGGRDGRGGSDRNGRGPRREGDKPRGEGSGERRRDGGRGPRREERPTVAVAPTNGTDLAEAGAAPVAKEPRAPRPPRAPRPEGEAPREPRAEGGEQTEGQRRKRGGRNRNGRRPQAEGGAGEAVNTAPVAPSAE
;
A
#
# COMPACT_ATOMS: atom_id res chain seq x y z
N LEU A 1 2.86 20.14 24.00
CA LEU A 1 1.42 20.19 24.26
C LEU A 1 0.87 18.79 24.52
N THR A 2 -0.05 18.64 25.47
CA THR A 2 -0.86 17.44 25.66
C THR A 2 -2.15 17.54 24.85
N PHE A 3 -2.83 16.42 24.59
CA PHE A 3 -4.09 16.46 23.83
C PHE A 3 -5.23 17.11 24.62
N HIS A 4 -5.17 17.12 25.95
CA HIS A 4 -6.13 17.81 26.81
C HIS A 4 -6.12 19.35 26.64
N GLU A 5 -5.05 19.91 26.10
CA GLU A 5 -4.93 21.34 25.85
C GLU A 5 -5.67 21.83 24.59
N PHE A 6 -6.17 20.88 23.73
CA PHE A 6 -6.91 21.22 22.52
C PHE A 6 -8.43 21.41 22.73
N ASN A 7 -8.94 21.25 23.95
CA ASN A 7 -10.37 21.33 24.29
C ASN A 7 -11.26 20.40 23.45
N LEU A 8 -10.83 19.14 23.31
CA LEU A 8 -11.57 18.10 22.62
C LEU A 8 -12.63 17.48 23.53
N HIS A 9 -13.60 16.77 22.93
CA HIS A 9 -14.65 16.08 23.66
C HIS A 9 -14.06 15.02 24.61
N ASP A 10 -14.63 14.88 25.83
CA ASP A 10 -14.10 14.00 26.88
C ASP A 10 -14.02 12.53 26.45
N ASP A 11 -15.02 12.01 25.73
CA ASP A 11 -15.04 10.64 25.23
C ASP A 11 -13.95 10.41 24.18
N LEU A 12 -13.64 11.43 23.34
CA LEU A 12 -12.55 11.36 22.40
C LEU A 12 -11.20 11.37 23.12
N LEU A 13 -11.03 12.20 24.14
CA LEU A 13 -9.83 12.23 24.97
C LEU A 13 -9.59 10.89 25.66
N ALA A 14 -10.64 10.24 26.15
CA ALA A 14 -10.53 8.89 26.71
C ALA A 14 -10.01 7.87 25.67
N GLY A 15 -10.44 7.97 24.40
CA GLY A 15 -9.93 7.15 23.31
C GLY A 15 -8.47 7.45 22.97
N VAL A 16 -8.09 8.72 22.93
CA VAL A 16 -6.70 9.19 22.69
C VAL A 16 -5.76 8.68 23.79
N ASP A 17 -6.16 8.77 25.04
CA ASP A 17 -5.39 8.27 26.20
C ASP A 17 -5.27 6.74 26.18
N ALA A 18 -6.37 6.02 25.86
CA ALA A 18 -6.37 4.57 25.73
C ALA A 18 -5.42 4.08 24.61
N MET A 19 -5.25 4.86 23.55
CA MET A 19 -4.28 4.64 22.47
C MET A 19 -2.85 5.06 22.85
N ASN A 20 -2.61 5.51 24.09
CA ASN A 20 -1.32 5.96 24.62
C ASN A 20 -0.73 7.18 23.86
N TYR A 21 -1.57 8.08 23.41
CA TYR A 21 -1.16 9.35 22.82
C TYR A 21 -1.08 10.42 23.94
N LEU A 22 0.11 10.55 24.53
CA LEU A 22 0.32 11.41 25.70
C LEU A 22 0.68 12.85 25.33
N GLN A 23 1.49 13.02 24.28
CA GLN A 23 1.99 14.32 23.82
C GLN A 23 1.79 14.46 22.32
N ALA A 24 1.35 15.66 21.92
CA ALA A 24 1.19 16.00 20.51
C ALA A 24 2.56 16.14 19.83
N THR A 25 2.66 15.62 18.63
CA THR A 25 3.83 15.81 17.77
C THR A 25 3.79 17.22 17.14
N PRO A 26 4.92 17.76 16.61
CA PRO A 26 4.94 19.09 16.02
C PRO A 26 3.92 19.30 14.88
N ILE A 27 3.57 18.26 14.11
CA ILE A 27 2.53 18.36 13.09
C ILE A 27 1.14 18.41 13.70
N GLN A 28 0.90 17.68 14.78
CA GLN A 28 -0.37 17.67 15.50
C GLN A 28 -0.61 19.00 16.21
N GLU A 29 0.41 19.54 16.88
CA GLU A 29 0.34 20.86 17.53
C GLU A 29 -0.07 21.97 16.58
N GLN A 30 0.43 21.94 15.35
CA GLN A 30 0.14 22.98 14.37
C GLN A 30 -1.15 22.71 13.57
N ALA A 31 -1.48 21.45 13.27
CA ALA A 31 -2.60 21.11 12.41
C ALA A 31 -3.94 21.05 13.16
N ILE A 32 -3.98 20.46 14.36
CA ILE A 32 -5.22 20.26 15.11
C ILE A 32 -5.98 21.58 15.31
N PRO A 33 -5.38 22.68 15.80
CA PRO A 33 -6.11 23.93 15.99
C PRO A 33 -6.68 24.50 14.68
N LYS A 34 -5.92 24.46 13.59
CA LYS A 34 -6.34 24.97 12.28
C LYS A 34 -7.51 24.16 11.69
N ILE A 35 -7.52 22.85 11.92
CA ILE A 35 -8.62 21.98 11.50
C ILE A 35 -9.88 22.24 12.32
N ILE A 36 -9.74 22.46 13.65
CA ILE A 36 -10.85 22.84 14.52
C ILE A 36 -11.46 24.18 14.07
N GLU A 37 -10.62 25.16 13.69
CA GLU A 37 -11.03 26.46 13.15
C GLU A 37 -11.75 26.38 11.79
N GLY A 38 -11.79 25.21 11.15
CA GLY A 38 -12.44 25.03 9.85
C GLY A 38 -11.62 25.52 8.65
N LYS A 39 -10.29 25.70 8.80
CA LYS A 39 -9.40 26.13 7.72
C LYS A 39 -9.05 24.98 6.80
N ASP A 40 -8.99 25.24 5.50
CA ASP A 40 -8.33 24.34 4.57
C ASP A 40 -6.84 24.27 4.89
N LEU A 41 -6.24 23.09 4.78
CA LEU A 41 -4.88 22.86 5.24
C LEU A 41 -4.05 22.10 4.20
N ILE A 42 -2.82 22.56 3.99
CA ILE A 42 -1.75 21.79 3.35
C ILE A 42 -0.71 21.46 4.41
N ALA A 43 -0.58 20.19 4.76
CA ALA A 43 0.37 19.71 5.76
C ALA A 43 1.46 18.87 5.10
N CYS A 44 2.69 19.40 5.04
CA CYS A 44 3.84 18.67 4.52
C CYS A 44 4.73 18.21 5.68
N ALA A 45 4.70 16.89 5.94
CA ALA A 45 5.50 16.27 7.00
C ALA A 45 5.80 14.80 6.62
N GLN A 46 6.90 14.25 7.11
CA GLN A 46 7.32 12.87 6.84
C GLN A 46 6.32 11.83 7.35
N THR A 47 6.42 10.61 6.81
CA THR A 47 5.72 9.44 7.32
C THR A 47 6.19 9.15 8.75
N GLY A 48 5.26 8.79 9.65
CA GLY A 48 5.59 8.49 11.04
C GLY A 48 5.65 9.72 11.96
N THR A 49 5.36 10.92 11.48
CA THR A 49 5.27 12.13 12.31
C THR A 49 3.91 12.30 12.99
N GLY A 50 2.96 11.39 12.77
CA GLY A 50 1.62 11.46 13.36
C GLY A 50 0.60 12.23 12.54
N LYS A 51 0.80 12.37 11.21
CA LYS A 51 -0.15 13.05 10.31
C LYS A 51 -1.57 12.51 10.39
N THR A 52 -1.72 11.20 10.44
CA THR A 52 -3.03 10.55 10.48
C THR A 52 -3.82 10.96 11.71
N ALA A 53 -3.22 10.93 12.90
CA ALA A 53 -3.85 11.41 14.12
C ALA A 53 -4.10 12.93 14.09
N ALA A 54 -3.24 13.70 13.41
CA ALA A 54 -3.39 15.15 13.29
C ALA A 54 -4.70 15.59 12.61
N TYR A 55 -5.24 14.78 11.69
CA TYR A 55 -6.55 15.06 11.10
C TYR A 55 -7.68 14.20 11.67
N LEU A 56 -7.43 12.95 12.09
CA LEU A 56 -8.49 12.09 12.63
C LEU A 56 -9.05 12.64 13.95
N ILE A 57 -8.18 13.04 14.86
CA ILE A 57 -8.60 13.51 16.18
C ILE A 57 -9.56 14.71 16.06
N PRO A 58 -9.23 15.82 15.38
CA PRO A 58 -10.17 16.95 15.28
C PRO A 58 -11.41 16.65 14.43
N LEU A 59 -11.34 15.70 13.47
CA LEU A 59 -12.51 15.29 12.71
C LEU A 59 -13.46 14.42 13.54
N LEU A 60 -12.93 13.51 14.35
CA LEU A 60 -13.73 12.74 15.32
C LEU A 60 -14.37 13.63 16.38
N ASP A 61 -13.67 14.67 16.83
CA ASP A 61 -14.25 15.69 17.72
C ASP A 61 -15.46 16.37 17.09
N LYS A 62 -15.37 16.79 15.83
CA LYS A 62 -16.51 17.38 15.10
C LYS A 62 -17.66 16.40 14.89
N ILE A 63 -17.35 15.12 14.68
CA ILE A 63 -18.36 14.07 14.53
C ILE A 63 -19.06 13.79 15.86
N SER A 64 -18.36 13.80 17.01
CA SER A 64 -18.97 13.58 18.33
C SER A 64 -20.06 14.58 18.69
N HIS A 65 -20.05 15.75 18.05
CA HIS A 65 -21.04 16.82 18.22
C HIS A 65 -22.13 16.84 17.12
N ALA A 66 -22.10 15.90 16.15
CA ALA A 66 -22.97 15.90 14.98
C ALA A 66 -24.03 14.79 15.04
N GLN A 67 -24.98 14.82 14.11
CA GLN A 67 -25.90 13.70 13.87
C GLN A 67 -25.26 12.68 12.91
N HIS A 68 -25.41 11.40 13.22
CA HIS A 68 -24.82 10.26 12.47
C HIS A 68 -25.81 9.70 11.43
N ASP A 69 -26.38 10.55 10.57
CA ASP A 69 -27.37 10.15 9.57
C ASP A 69 -26.84 10.22 8.12
N HIS A 70 -25.57 10.60 7.96
CA HIS A 70 -24.93 10.78 6.64
C HIS A 70 -23.41 10.69 6.71
N THR A 71 -22.78 10.52 5.55
CA THR A 71 -21.33 10.60 5.46
C THR A 71 -20.86 12.05 5.55
N SER A 72 -20.16 12.36 6.63
CA SER A 72 -19.59 13.69 6.89
C SER A 72 -18.16 13.84 6.36
N THR A 73 -17.41 12.76 6.34
CA THR A 73 -15.96 12.75 6.05
C THR A 73 -15.59 11.74 4.99
N LEU A 74 -14.85 12.20 3.97
CA LEU A 74 -14.22 11.34 2.97
C LEU A 74 -12.70 11.46 3.06
N ILE A 75 -12.01 10.34 3.24
CA ILE A 75 -10.54 10.26 3.27
C ILE A 75 -10.09 9.48 2.03
N LEU A 76 -9.34 10.11 1.13
CA LEU A 76 -8.75 9.46 -0.04
C LEU A 76 -7.30 9.07 0.23
N VAL A 77 -6.95 7.84 -0.10
CA VAL A 77 -5.65 7.23 0.16
C VAL A 77 -5.14 6.44 -1.04
N PRO A 78 -3.80 6.32 -1.23
CA PRO A 78 -3.24 5.63 -2.39
C PRO A 78 -3.37 4.11 -2.35
N THR A 79 -3.42 3.51 -1.15
CA THR A 79 -3.33 2.05 -0.99
C THR A 79 -4.41 1.51 -0.06
N ARG A 80 -4.70 0.23 -0.21
CA ARG A 80 -5.67 -0.52 0.61
C ARG A 80 -5.19 -0.66 2.04
N GLU A 81 -3.92 -0.94 2.18
CA GLU A 81 -3.24 -1.12 3.45
C GLU A 81 -3.38 0.14 4.31
N LEU A 82 -3.18 1.32 3.71
CA LEU A 82 -3.36 2.59 4.40
C LEU A 82 -4.84 2.83 4.73
N ALA A 83 -5.77 2.46 3.84
CA ALA A 83 -7.20 2.58 4.13
C ALA A 83 -7.61 1.75 5.35
N THR A 84 -7.17 0.49 5.43
CA THR A 84 -7.44 -0.39 6.58
C THR A 84 -6.78 0.14 7.85
N GLN A 85 -5.54 0.61 7.77
CA GLN A 85 -4.82 1.18 8.90
C GLN A 85 -5.50 2.42 9.48
N ILE A 86 -6.03 3.31 8.63
CA ILE A 86 -6.77 4.49 9.08
C ILE A 86 -8.10 4.07 9.72
N ASP A 87 -8.80 3.09 9.15
CA ASP A 87 -10.04 2.55 9.72
C ASP A 87 -9.83 1.93 11.11
N GLU A 88 -8.72 1.18 11.29
CA GLU A 88 -8.30 0.68 12.60
C GLU A 88 -8.01 1.83 13.60
N GLN A 89 -7.40 2.93 13.13
CA GLN A 89 -7.14 4.10 13.99
C GLN A 89 -8.42 4.86 14.34
N VAL A 90 -9.37 4.99 13.39
CA VAL A 90 -10.70 5.56 13.68
C VAL A 90 -11.39 4.74 14.76
N THR A 91 -11.36 3.40 14.64
CA THR A 91 -11.93 2.48 15.65
C THR A 91 -11.26 2.67 17.02
N GLY A 92 -9.94 2.86 17.05
CA GLY A 92 -9.19 3.06 18.29
C GLY A 92 -9.50 4.40 18.97
N PHE A 93 -9.33 5.51 18.27
CA PHE A 93 -9.61 6.85 18.82
C PHE A 93 -11.08 7.06 19.12
N GLY A 94 -11.95 6.59 18.24
CA GLY A 94 -13.41 6.73 18.34
C GLY A 94 -14.10 5.66 19.20
N TYR A 95 -13.36 4.87 20.00
CA TYR A 95 -13.93 3.76 20.74
C TYR A 95 -15.08 4.18 21.68
N PHE A 96 -14.96 5.35 22.28
CA PHE A 96 -15.98 5.93 23.16
C PHE A 96 -16.87 6.96 22.43
N VAL A 97 -16.58 7.27 21.18
CA VAL A 97 -17.36 8.13 20.30
C VAL A 97 -18.15 7.23 19.35
N GLU A 98 -19.45 7.44 19.22
CA GLU A 98 -20.32 6.64 18.34
C GLU A 98 -20.09 6.97 16.84
N ALA A 99 -18.83 6.99 16.38
CA ALA A 99 -18.49 7.26 15.01
C ALA A 99 -18.33 5.96 14.20
N SER A 100 -19.02 5.86 13.09
CA SER A 100 -18.94 4.73 12.16
C SER A 100 -17.97 4.99 11.03
N SER A 101 -17.12 4.01 10.69
CA SER A 101 -16.20 4.13 9.57
C SER A 101 -16.17 2.88 8.70
N ILE A 102 -15.70 3.03 7.46
CA ILE A 102 -15.44 1.91 6.58
C ILE A 102 -14.32 2.19 5.59
N ALA A 103 -13.45 1.18 5.39
CA ALA A 103 -12.43 1.19 4.35
C ALA A 103 -12.98 0.64 3.02
N ILE A 104 -12.87 1.43 1.93
CA ILE A 104 -13.35 1.12 0.59
C ILE A 104 -12.18 0.95 -0.38
N TYR A 105 -11.91 -0.29 -0.75
CA TYR A 105 -10.83 -0.64 -1.65
C TYR A 105 -11.17 -1.85 -2.53
N GLY A 106 -10.51 -2.00 -3.66
CA GLY A 106 -10.77 -3.09 -4.62
C GLY A 106 -9.99 -4.37 -4.31
N GLY A 107 -10.33 -5.49 -4.98
CA GLY A 107 -9.60 -6.78 -4.95
C GLY A 107 -10.03 -7.77 -3.90
N GLY A 108 -11.14 -7.54 -3.20
CA GLY A 108 -11.80 -8.52 -2.34
C GLY A 108 -12.84 -9.37 -3.09
N LYS A 109 -13.41 -10.36 -2.40
CA LYS A 109 -14.54 -11.18 -2.85
C LYS A 109 -15.80 -10.32 -3.04
N SER A 110 -16.83 -10.88 -3.67
CA SER A 110 -18.14 -10.23 -3.85
C SER A 110 -18.80 -9.77 -2.53
N GLU A 111 -18.55 -10.48 -1.45
CA GLU A 111 -19.00 -10.12 -0.09
C GLU A 111 -18.50 -8.75 0.37
N GLY A 112 -17.23 -8.42 0.07
CA GLY A 112 -16.66 -7.10 0.36
C GLY A 112 -17.33 -5.97 -0.42
N TRP A 113 -17.83 -6.23 -1.65
CA TRP A 113 -18.60 -5.25 -2.40
C TRP A 113 -19.93 -4.92 -1.71
N GLU A 114 -20.66 -5.93 -1.30
CA GLU A 114 -21.98 -5.75 -0.64
C GLU A 114 -21.85 -5.07 0.73
N GLN A 115 -20.79 -5.36 1.48
CA GLN A 115 -20.50 -4.67 2.74
C GLN A 115 -20.21 -3.19 2.50
N GLN A 116 -19.35 -2.86 1.53
CA GLN A 116 -19.03 -1.49 1.16
C GLN A 116 -20.28 -0.75 0.67
N LYS A 117 -21.10 -1.40 -0.16
CA LYS A 117 -22.36 -0.84 -0.64
C LYS A 117 -23.31 -0.50 0.50
N ARG A 118 -23.49 -1.41 1.47
CA ARG A 118 -24.36 -1.17 2.64
C ARG A 118 -23.89 0.04 3.44
N ALA A 119 -22.59 0.17 3.70
CA ALA A 119 -22.06 1.30 4.43
C ALA A 119 -22.22 2.62 3.69
N LEU A 120 -21.99 2.62 2.35
CA LEU A 120 -22.19 3.79 1.50
C LEU A 120 -23.66 4.21 1.38
N THR A 121 -24.59 3.26 1.42
CA THR A 121 -26.04 3.56 1.40
C THR A 121 -26.62 3.86 2.77
N GLY A 122 -26.00 3.32 3.84
CA GLY A 122 -26.38 3.54 5.23
C GLY A 122 -25.85 4.83 5.83
N GLY A 123 -24.90 5.52 5.14
CA GLY A 123 -24.36 6.79 5.59
C GLY A 123 -23.34 6.63 6.74
N ALA A 124 -22.34 5.75 6.58
CA ALA A 124 -21.21 5.71 7.53
C ALA A 124 -20.56 7.09 7.64
N ASP A 125 -20.27 7.54 8.85
CA ASP A 125 -19.76 8.90 9.14
C ASP A 125 -18.46 9.19 8.41
N ILE A 126 -17.55 8.22 8.36
CA ILE A 126 -16.23 8.33 7.74
C ILE A 126 -16.06 7.25 6.67
N ILE A 127 -15.82 7.67 5.44
CA ILE A 127 -15.43 6.79 4.34
C ILE A 127 -13.94 6.95 4.07
N ILE A 128 -13.15 5.86 4.16
CA ILE A 128 -11.74 5.83 3.81
C ILE A 128 -11.60 5.05 2.51
N ALA A 129 -11.18 5.70 1.40
CA ALA A 129 -11.30 5.08 0.09
C ALA A 129 -10.04 5.18 -0.77
N THR A 130 -9.78 4.11 -1.55
CA THR A 130 -8.91 4.22 -2.72
C THR A 130 -9.71 4.77 -3.91
N PRO A 131 -9.18 5.75 -4.70
CA PRO A 131 -9.96 6.47 -5.70
C PRO A 131 -10.71 5.58 -6.69
N GLY A 132 -10.04 4.63 -7.33
CA GLY A 132 -10.65 3.78 -8.36
C GLY A 132 -11.82 2.92 -7.85
N ARG A 133 -11.76 2.43 -6.60
CA ARG A 133 -12.88 1.64 -6.02
C ARG A 133 -14.07 2.51 -5.66
N LEU A 134 -13.82 3.70 -5.14
CA LEU A 134 -14.87 4.65 -4.84
C LEU A 134 -15.61 5.08 -6.12
N ILE A 135 -14.88 5.39 -7.19
CA ILE A 135 -15.48 5.71 -8.49
C ILE A 135 -16.39 4.59 -8.99
N ALA A 136 -15.97 3.33 -8.86
CA ALA A 136 -16.79 2.19 -9.25
C ALA A 136 -18.12 2.13 -8.47
N HIS A 137 -18.13 2.47 -7.18
CA HIS A 137 -19.36 2.58 -6.39
C HIS A 137 -20.20 3.81 -6.80
N MET A 138 -19.56 4.97 -7.05
CA MET A 138 -20.24 6.19 -7.49
C MET A 138 -20.95 6.01 -8.85
N GLN A 139 -20.32 5.28 -9.78
CA GLN A 139 -20.91 4.97 -11.10
C GLN A 139 -22.19 4.13 -10.99
N MET A 140 -22.39 3.42 -9.90
CA MET A 140 -23.62 2.67 -9.64
C MET A 140 -24.78 3.55 -9.14
N GLY A 141 -24.56 4.86 -8.87
CA GLY A 141 -25.57 5.86 -8.57
C GLY A 141 -26.21 5.82 -7.20
N TYR A 142 -25.70 5.02 -6.25
CA TYR A 142 -26.27 4.94 -4.89
C TYR A 142 -25.42 5.67 -3.82
N VAL A 143 -24.27 6.19 -4.20
CA VAL A 143 -23.41 6.96 -3.29
C VAL A 143 -23.90 8.41 -3.22
N ASN A 144 -24.14 8.89 -2.02
CA ASN A 144 -24.56 10.27 -1.77
C ASN A 144 -23.56 10.98 -0.85
N PHE A 145 -23.00 12.09 -1.32
CA PHE A 145 -22.10 12.97 -0.60
C PHE A 145 -22.64 14.39 -0.43
N ASP A 146 -23.94 14.61 -0.61
CA ASP A 146 -24.53 15.95 -0.59
C ASP A 146 -24.33 16.71 0.73
N LYS A 147 -24.17 15.97 1.83
CA LYS A 147 -23.94 16.53 3.17
C LYS A 147 -22.47 16.37 3.65
N LEU A 148 -21.52 16.06 2.74
CA LEU A 148 -20.12 15.87 3.11
C LEU A 148 -19.50 17.21 3.52
N ASN A 149 -18.91 17.23 4.72
CA ASN A 149 -18.29 18.41 5.30
C ASN A 149 -16.76 18.43 5.18
N TYR A 150 -16.13 17.24 5.12
CA TYR A 150 -14.68 17.11 5.20
C TYR A 150 -14.13 16.21 4.12
N LEU A 151 -13.13 16.71 3.39
CA LEU A 151 -12.33 15.92 2.44
C LEU A 151 -10.88 15.90 2.90
N VAL A 152 -10.32 14.72 3.08
CA VAL A 152 -8.91 14.50 3.37
C VAL A 152 -8.24 13.77 2.22
N LEU A 153 -7.08 14.28 1.78
CA LEU A 153 -6.19 13.57 0.88
C LEU A 153 -4.92 13.22 1.67
N ASP A 154 -4.75 11.94 2.01
CA ASP A 154 -3.54 11.48 2.70
C ASP A 154 -2.58 10.82 1.71
N GLU A 155 -1.29 11.03 1.92
CA GLU A 155 -0.22 10.65 0.99
C GLU A 155 -0.49 11.16 -0.45
N ALA A 156 -0.85 12.45 -0.59
CA ALA A 156 -1.23 13.05 -1.86
C ALA A 156 -0.13 12.93 -2.93
N ASP A 157 1.14 13.03 -2.57
CA ASP A 157 2.29 12.83 -3.45
C ASP A 157 2.30 11.42 -4.08
N LYS A 158 2.00 10.41 -3.29
CA LYS A 158 1.93 9.03 -3.77
C LYS A 158 0.73 8.78 -4.68
N MET A 159 -0.43 9.38 -4.36
CA MET A 159 -1.59 9.33 -5.25
C MET A 159 -1.29 9.93 -6.62
N MET A 160 -0.57 11.05 -6.66
CA MET A 160 -0.13 11.69 -7.91
C MET A 160 0.88 10.84 -8.68
N ASP A 161 1.84 10.21 -8.00
CA ASP A 161 2.82 9.30 -8.59
C ASP A 161 2.18 8.04 -9.21
N MET A 162 1.08 7.58 -8.61
CA MET A 162 0.27 6.46 -9.12
C MET A 162 -0.69 6.85 -10.24
N GLY A 163 -0.79 8.14 -10.56
CA GLY A 163 -1.63 8.65 -11.65
C GLY A 163 -3.09 8.88 -11.27
N PHE A 164 -3.43 8.94 -9.99
CA PHE A 164 -4.82 9.13 -9.52
C PHE A 164 -5.33 10.58 -9.58
N SER A 165 -4.57 11.52 -10.15
CA SER A 165 -4.98 12.93 -10.22
C SER A 165 -6.37 13.12 -10.86
N ASP A 166 -6.60 12.50 -12.01
CA ASP A 166 -7.87 12.63 -12.73
C ASP A 166 -9.02 11.91 -11.98
N ASP A 167 -8.72 10.79 -11.34
CA ASP A 167 -9.66 10.06 -10.51
C ASP A 167 -10.12 10.91 -9.31
N ILE A 168 -9.18 11.54 -8.60
CA ILE A 168 -9.48 12.43 -7.48
C ILE A 168 -10.32 13.62 -7.94
N LEU A 169 -9.95 14.29 -9.04
CA LEU A 169 -10.74 15.39 -9.60
C LEU A 169 -12.14 14.93 -10.01
N SER A 170 -12.29 13.72 -10.54
CA SER A 170 -13.59 13.13 -10.87
C SER A 170 -14.47 12.95 -9.62
N ILE A 171 -13.91 12.44 -8.53
CA ILE A 171 -14.62 12.31 -7.25
C ILE A 171 -15.04 13.70 -6.73
N VAL A 172 -14.09 14.65 -6.67
CA VAL A 172 -14.30 15.99 -6.11
C VAL A 172 -15.41 16.78 -6.81
N ARG A 173 -15.63 16.55 -8.11
CA ARG A 173 -16.74 17.17 -8.85
C ARG A 173 -18.13 16.77 -8.34
N HIS A 174 -18.25 15.66 -7.63
CA HIS A 174 -19.49 15.17 -7.03
C HIS A 174 -19.64 15.55 -5.55
N LEU A 175 -18.67 16.26 -4.99
CA LEU A 175 -18.71 16.69 -3.59
C LEU A 175 -19.27 18.13 -3.47
N PRO A 176 -19.84 18.51 -2.31
CA PRO A 176 -20.23 19.90 -2.03
C PRO A 176 -19.06 20.86 -2.24
N LYS A 177 -19.35 22.08 -2.71
CA LYS A 177 -18.34 23.14 -2.84
C LYS A 177 -17.94 23.69 -1.46
N GLU A 178 -18.91 23.82 -0.59
CA GLU A 178 -18.70 24.25 0.80
C GLU A 178 -18.30 23.04 1.62
N ARG A 179 -17.02 22.86 1.82
CA ARG A 179 -16.40 21.82 2.64
C ARG A 179 -15.03 22.27 3.10
N GLN A 180 -14.53 21.70 4.17
CA GLN A 180 -13.13 21.81 4.56
C GLN A 180 -12.31 20.75 3.83
N THR A 181 -11.20 21.15 3.20
CA THR A 181 -10.31 20.23 2.48
C THR A 181 -8.92 20.21 3.11
N LEU A 182 -8.45 19.02 3.47
CA LEU A 182 -7.16 18.79 4.13
C LEU A 182 -6.26 17.96 3.20
N LEU A 183 -5.08 18.46 2.89
CA LEU A 183 -4.09 17.75 2.06
C LEU A 183 -2.85 17.44 2.88
N PHE A 184 -2.59 16.17 3.09
CA PHE A 184 -1.41 15.64 3.77
C PHE A 184 -0.47 14.97 2.77
N SER A 185 0.79 15.36 2.81
CA SER A 185 1.82 14.84 1.90
C SER A 185 3.17 14.75 2.61
N ALA A 186 4.05 13.87 2.15
CA ALA A 186 5.43 13.88 2.61
C ALA A 186 6.28 14.88 1.83
N THR A 187 5.91 15.16 0.58
CA THR A 187 6.65 16.04 -0.33
C THR A 187 5.73 17.06 -0.99
N MET A 188 6.29 18.19 -1.45
CA MET A 188 5.52 19.27 -2.08
C MET A 188 6.15 19.71 -3.41
N PRO A 189 6.28 18.82 -4.41
CA PRO A 189 6.73 19.20 -5.75
C PRO A 189 5.71 20.12 -6.44
N ASN A 190 6.12 20.80 -7.51
CA ASN A 190 5.27 21.76 -8.23
C ASN A 190 3.93 21.14 -8.68
N LYS A 191 3.92 19.88 -9.09
CA LYS A 191 2.69 19.18 -9.47
C LYS A 191 1.65 19.13 -8.33
N ILE A 192 2.08 18.87 -7.10
CA ILE A 192 1.19 18.85 -5.92
C ILE A 192 0.70 20.26 -5.60
N LYS A 193 1.57 21.27 -5.72
CA LYS A 193 1.16 22.67 -5.53
C LYS A 193 0.12 23.12 -6.55
N GLU A 194 0.26 22.72 -7.81
CA GLU A 194 -0.72 23.04 -8.86
C GLU A 194 -2.03 22.27 -8.65
N PHE A 195 -1.93 21.03 -8.22
CA PHE A 195 -3.09 20.19 -7.90
C PHE A 195 -3.85 20.71 -6.68
N SER A 196 -3.14 21.11 -5.61
CA SER A 196 -3.76 21.63 -4.39
C SER A 196 -4.58 22.92 -4.65
N LYS A 197 -4.12 23.80 -5.56
CA LYS A 197 -4.84 25.02 -5.96
C LYS A 197 -6.21 24.74 -6.59
N GLN A 198 -6.42 23.54 -7.15
CA GLN A 198 -7.71 23.17 -7.75
C GLN A 198 -8.70 22.63 -6.72
N LEU A 199 -8.22 22.23 -5.55
CA LEU A 199 -9.01 21.53 -4.54
C LEU A 199 -9.28 22.34 -3.27
N LEU A 200 -8.34 23.18 -2.88
CA LEU A 200 -8.35 23.91 -1.61
C LEU A 200 -8.65 25.40 -1.81
N ASN A 201 -9.31 25.98 -0.84
CA ASN A 201 -9.66 27.41 -0.81
C ASN A 201 -8.82 28.11 0.25
N GLN A 202 -7.87 28.98 -0.16
CA GLN A 202 -7.00 29.76 0.73
C GLN A 202 -6.41 28.92 1.88
N PRO A 203 -5.73 27.79 1.59
CA PRO A 203 -5.28 26.88 2.62
C PRO A 203 -4.18 27.49 3.49
N GLU A 204 -4.19 27.15 4.76
CA GLU A 204 -3.03 27.31 5.64
C GLU A 204 -1.96 26.28 5.25
N GLU A 205 -0.69 26.70 5.25
CA GLU A 205 0.42 25.79 4.94
C GLU A 205 1.24 25.49 6.19
N ILE A 206 1.37 24.21 6.53
CA ILE A 206 2.31 23.72 7.53
C ILE A 206 3.40 22.94 6.80
N ARG A 207 4.64 23.37 6.98
CA ARG A 207 5.80 22.66 6.44
C ARG A 207 6.76 22.35 7.58
N LEU A 208 6.77 21.10 7.98
CA LEU A 208 7.86 20.62 8.81
C LEU A 208 9.05 20.33 7.88
N ALA A 209 10.23 20.77 8.31
CA ALA A 209 11.46 20.41 7.58
C ALA A 209 11.48 18.90 7.35
N VAL A 210 11.91 18.48 6.16
CA VAL A 210 12.19 17.06 5.90
C VAL A 210 13.20 16.65 6.97
N SER A 211 12.74 15.88 7.95
CA SER A 211 13.63 15.46 9.04
C SER A 211 14.75 14.67 8.39
N LYS A 212 15.99 15.02 8.72
CA LYS A 212 17.13 14.15 8.44
C LYS A 212 16.79 12.77 8.97
N PRO A 213 17.29 11.69 8.37
CA PRO A 213 17.13 10.36 8.95
C PRO A 213 17.45 10.42 10.45
N ALA A 214 16.67 9.70 11.27
CA ALA A 214 16.90 9.69 12.71
C ALA A 214 18.39 9.44 13.00
N GLU A 215 18.96 10.18 13.93
CA GLU A 215 20.40 10.10 14.26
C GLU A 215 20.85 8.68 14.65
N GLY A 216 19.91 7.83 15.12
CA GLY A 216 20.15 6.43 15.47
C GLY A 216 20.24 5.45 14.30
N ILE A 217 20.14 5.90 13.02
CA ILE A 217 20.25 5.01 11.86
C ILE A 217 21.69 4.94 11.37
N ASP A 218 22.31 3.76 11.51
CA ASP A 218 23.57 3.43 10.85
C ASP A 218 23.31 3.15 9.36
N GLN A 219 23.82 4.03 8.48
CA GLN A 219 23.60 3.97 7.05
C GLN A 219 24.85 3.45 6.34
N GLN A 220 24.73 2.30 5.69
CA GLN A 220 25.82 1.60 5.01
C GLN A 220 25.54 1.50 3.50
N PHE A 221 26.46 2.02 2.67
CA PHE A 221 26.35 1.98 1.22
C PHE A 221 27.40 1.03 0.64
N TYR A 222 26.95 0.04 -0.16
CA TYR A 222 27.81 -0.97 -0.78
C TYR A 222 27.70 -0.93 -2.29
N MET A 223 28.83 -0.79 -2.96
CA MET A 223 28.91 -0.88 -4.42
C MET A 223 28.84 -2.34 -4.85
N ALA A 224 27.87 -2.69 -5.71
CA ALA A 224 27.70 -4.06 -6.18
C ALA A 224 26.97 -4.11 -7.52
N PHE A 225 27.48 -4.90 -8.47
CA PHE A 225 26.69 -5.29 -9.65
C PHE A 225 25.52 -6.19 -9.25
N ASP A 226 24.45 -6.19 -10.03
CA ASP A 226 23.24 -6.96 -9.71
C ASP A 226 23.53 -8.44 -9.43
N ARG A 227 24.48 -9.05 -10.14
CA ARG A 227 24.93 -10.44 -9.92
C ARG A 227 25.60 -10.69 -8.57
N GLN A 228 26.15 -9.65 -7.94
CA GLN A 228 26.89 -9.71 -6.68
C GLN A 228 25.97 -9.48 -5.46
N LYS A 229 24.84 -8.79 -5.64
CA LYS A 229 23.94 -8.39 -4.55
C LYS A 229 23.47 -9.55 -3.66
N VAL A 230 23.18 -10.73 -4.25
CA VAL A 230 22.73 -11.90 -3.48
C VAL A 230 23.83 -12.42 -2.56
N TYR A 231 25.07 -12.50 -3.04
CA TYR A 231 26.21 -12.95 -2.24
C TYR A 231 26.58 -11.95 -1.13
N LEU A 232 26.45 -10.65 -1.44
CA LEU A 232 26.64 -9.58 -0.47
C LEU A 232 25.56 -9.64 0.63
N LEU A 233 24.30 -9.89 0.26
CA LEU A 233 23.21 -10.13 1.21
C LEU A 233 23.48 -11.36 2.08
N GLU A 234 23.98 -12.43 1.50
CA GLU A 234 24.38 -13.64 2.23
C GLU A 234 25.46 -13.34 3.29
N HIS A 235 26.49 -12.57 2.92
CA HIS A 235 27.55 -12.15 3.86
C HIS A 235 26.97 -11.34 5.01
N ILE A 236 26.11 -10.35 4.73
CA ILE A 236 25.46 -9.50 5.74
C ILE A 236 24.63 -10.34 6.71
N LEU A 237 23.83 -11.29 6.20
CA LEU A 237 23.03 -12.18 7.05
C LEU A 237 23.87 -13.07 7.95
N LYS A 238 25.09 -13.45 7.52
CA LYS A 238 26.01 -14.28 8.33
C LYS A 238 26.80 -13.48 9.37
N THR A 239 27.06 -12.20 9.10
CA THR A 239 27.93 -11.35 9.94
C THR A 239 27.16 -10.43 10.88
N GLN A 240 25.92 -10.10 10.57
CA GLN A 240 25.09 -9.21 11.39
C GLN A 240 23.95 -9.98 12.06
N SER A 241 23.63 -9.60 13.31
CA SER A 241 22.50 -10.19 14.05
C SER A 241 21.18 -9.58 13.59
N VAL A 242 20.49 -10.24 12.67
CA VAL A 242 19.21 -9.78 12.10
C VAL A 242 18.05 -10.32 12.94
N GLN A 243 17.39 -9.44 13.70
CA GLN A 243 16.18 -9.79 14.46
C GLN A 243 14.90 -9.60 13.62
N SER A 244 14.83 -8.50 12.89
CA SER A 244 13.73 -8.18 11.98
C SER A 244 14.25 -7.33 10.81
N MET A 245 13.94 -7.73 9.58
CA MET A 245 14.45 -7.07 8.38
C MET A 245 13.34 -6.90 7.33
N VAL A 246 13.29 -5.73 6.72
CA VAL A 246 12.56 -5.53 5.46
C VAL A 246 13.57 -5.24 4.34
N LEU A 247 13.46 -6.00 3.26
CA LEU A 247 14.27 -5.85 2.06
C LEU A 247 13.43 -5.31 0.91
N PHE A 248 13.80 -4.14 0.39
CA PHE A 248 13.11 -3.48 -0.70
C PHE A 248 13.80 -3.73 -2.05
N THR A 249 13.03 -4.22 -3.02
CA THR A 249 13.47 -4.37 -4.41
C THR A 249 12.51 -3.65 -5.35
N SER A 250 13.04 -3.01 -6.41
CA SER A 250 12.21 -2.37 -7.43
C SER A 250 11.65 -3.34 -8.45
N GLN A 251 12.16 -4.57 -8.49
CA GLN A 251 11.81 -5.59 -9.47
C GLN A 251 10.92 -6.69 -8.85
N LYS A 252 9.65 -6.72 -9.24
CA LYS A 252 8.69 -7.74 -8.85
C LYS A 252 9.22 -9.18 -9.09
N ALA A 253 9.85 -9.41 -10.25
CA ALA A 253 10.41 -10.70 -10.61
C ALA A 253 11.56 -11.17 -9.69
N ALA A 254 12.27 -10.23 -9.05
CA ALA A 254 13.38 -10.55 -8.15
C ALA A 254 12.93 -11.08 -6.79
N VAL A 255 11.71 -10.72 -6.32
CA VAL A 255 11.21 -11.07 -4.98
C VAL A 255 11.32 -12.57 -4.70
N GLY A 256 10.80 -13.42 -5.60
CA GLY A 256 10.85 -14.86 -5.41
C GLY A 256 12.27 -15.45 -5.44
N GLY A 257 13.17 -14.84 -6.20
CA GLY A 257 14.60 -15.23 -6.26
C GLY A 257 15.32 -14.93 -4.95
N ILE A 258 15.13 -13.72 -4.44
CA ILE A 258 15.73 -13.24 -3.17
C ILE A 258 15.22 -14.09 -2.01
N VAL A 259 13.91 -14.33 -1.91
CA VAL A 259 13.32 -15.19 -0.86
C VAL A 259 13.93 -16.60 -0.89
N ARG A 260 14.06 -17.20 -2.06
CA ARG A 260 14.69 -18.54 -2.17
C ARG A 260 16.16 -18.54 -1.75
N ALA A 261 16.90 -17.49 -2.08
CA ALA A 261 18.29 -17.36 -1.68
C ALA A 261 18.43 -17.25 -0.14
N ILE A 262 17.61 -16.42 0.50
CA ILE A 262 17.59 -16.25 1.95
C ILE A 262 17.20 -17.55 2.66
N ASN A 263 16.16 -18.25 2.17
CA ASN A 263 15.70 -19.50 2.76
C ASN A 263 16.74 -20.64 2.64
N LYS A 264 17.56 -20.66 1.57
CA LYS A 264 18.68 -21.59 1.44
C LYS A 264 19.76 -21.41 2.51
N LEU A 265 19.89 -20.21 3.06
CA LEU A 265 20.83 -19.89 4.13
C LEU A 265 20.31 -20.28 5.53
N GLY A 266 19.11 -20.86 5.61
CA GLY A 266 18.50 -21.27 6.88
C GLY A 266 17.66 -20.19 7.57
N TYR A 267 17.49 -19.00 6.94
CA TYR A 267 16.60 -17.96 7.44
C TYR A 267 15.20 -18.17 6.89
N VAL A 268 14.17 -17.77 7.64
CA VAL A 268 12.78 -17.79 7.17
C VAL A 268 12.45 -16.42 6.58
N ALA A 269 12.19 -16.39 5.26
CA ALA A 269 11.79 -15.17 4.56
C ALA A 269 10.51 -15.40 3.79
N GLN A 270 9.64 -14.38 3.75
CA GLN A 270 8.46 -14.34 2.89
C GLN A 270 8.50 -13.11 1.99
N GLY A 271 7.84 -13.21 0.81
CA GLY A 271 7.83 -12.14 -0.19
C GLY A 271 6.44 -11.60 -0.44
N ILE A 272 6.32 -10.27 -0.51
CA ILE A 272 5.10 -9.58 -0.93
C ILE A 272 5.33 -8.89 -2.27
N SER A 273 4.50 -9.24 -3.25
CA SER A 273 4.47 -8.60 -4.57
C SER A 273 3.03 -8.50 -5.06
N SER A 274 2.80 -7.73 -6.13
CA SER A 274 1.47 -7.59 -6.74
C SER A 274 0.90 -8.90 -7.31
N ASP A 275 1.68 -10.00 -7.35
CA ASP A 275 1.22 -11.33 -7.79
C ASP A 275 0.46 -12.08 -6.70
N ARG A 276 0.61 -11.66 -5.45
CA ARG A 276 -0.12 -12.23 -4.34
C ARG A 276 -1.55 -11.71 -4.29
N THR A 277 -2.48 -12.57 -3.91
CA THR A 277 -3.84 -12.14 -3.58
C THR A 277 -3.82 -11.20 -2.36
N GLN A 278 -4.86 -10.42 -2.19
CA GLN A 278 -4.96 -9.50 -1.06
C GLN A 278 -4.95 -10.26 0.28
N GLU A 279 -5.68 -11.37 0.35
CA GLU A 279 -5.73 -12.25 1.54
C GLU A 279 -4.35 -12.78 1.92
N GLU A 280 -3.56 -13.23 0.93
CA GLU A 280 -2.18 -13.67 1.16
C GLU A 280 -1.28 -12.54 1.66
N ARG A 281 -1.44 -11.33 1.12
CA ARG A 281 -0.65 -10.16 1.52
C ARG A 281 -0.95 -9.76 2.97
N GLU A 282 -2.24 -9.68 3.33
CA GLU A 282 -2.68 -9.39 4.70
C GLU A 282 -2.23 -10.47 5.68
N LYS A 283 -2.28 -11.75 5.28
CA LYS A 283 -1.77 -12.85 6.08
C LYS A 283 -0.27 -12.70 6.34
N ILE A 284 0.54 -12.51 5.28
CA ILE A 284 2.00 -12.34 5.40
C ILE A 284 2.34 -11.13 6.28
N MET A 285 1.63 -10.02 6.12
CA MET A 285 1.83 -8.82 6.91
C MET A 285 1.55 -9.06 8.40
N ARG A 286 0.45 -9.74 8.71
CA ARG A 286 0.07 -10.10 10.08
C ARG A 286 1.09 -11.06 10.71
N GLU A 287 1.53 -12.07 9.96
CA GLU A 287 2.56 -13.01 10.41
C GLU A 287 3.88 -12.30 10.69
N PHE A 288 4.27 -11.33 9.85
CA PHE A 288 5.48 -10.53 10.06
C PHE A 288 5.36 -9.59 11.26
N LYS A 289 4.24 -8.86 11.42
CA LYS A 289 3.96 -8.03 12.60
C LYS A 289 4.02 -8.86 13.90
N ASN A 290 3.51 -10.09 13.86
CA ASN A 290 3.54 -11.04 14.98
C ASN A 290 4.90 -11.76 15.15
N LYS A 291 5.96 -11.32 14.42
CA LYS A 291 7.32 -11.86 14.51
C LYS A 291 7.41 -13.38 14.23
N GLN A 292 6.50 -13.94 13.42
CA GLN A 292 6.51 -15.36 13.08
C GLN A 292 7.62 -15.71 12.08
N PHE A 293 8.15 -14.72 11.38
CA PHE A 293 9.35 -14.84 10.56
C PHE A 293 10.12 -13.51 10.55
N PRO A 294 11.48 -13.54 10.43
CA PRO A 294 12.30 -12.35 10.61
C PRO A 294 12.50 -11.48 9.37
N ILE A 295 12.32 -12.00 8.15
CA ILE A 295 12.70 -11.30 6.92
C ILE A 295 11.54 -11.18 5.94
N LEU A 296 11.17 -9.94 5.62
CA LEU A 296 10.16 -9.62 4.61
C LEU A 296 10.83 -9.03 3.36
N VAL A 297 10.54 -9.59 2.20
CA VAL A 297 10.99 -9.06 0.90
C VAL A 297 9.81 -8.37 0.20
N ALA A 298 9.91 -7.07 -0.09
CA ALA A 298 8.79 -6.29 -0.60
C ALA A 298 9.19 -5.41 -1.80
N THR A 299 8.21 -5.09 -2.64
CA THR A 299 8.36 -4.05 -3.68
C THR A 299 7.86 -2.71 -3.16
N ASP A 300 8.32 -1.59 -3.77
CA ASP A 300 7.96 -0.22 -3.36
C ASP A 300 6.46 0.05 -3.25
N VAL A 301 5.67 -0.47 -4.18
CA VAL A 301 4.22 -0.25 -4.21
C VAL A 301 3.52 -0.78 -2.97
N LEU A 302 4.10 -1.84 -2.39
CA LEU A 302 3.53 -2.53 -1.21
C LEU A 302 4.14 -2.07 0.10
N SER A 303 5.33 -1.44 0.05
CA SER A 303 5.97 -0.88 1.23
C SER A 303 5.37 0.46 1.66
N ARG A 304 4.63 1.11 0.77
CA ARG A 304 3.89 2.34 1.03
C ARG A 304 2.61 1.99 1.79
N GLY A 305 2.38 2.61 2.95
CA GLY A 305 1.24 2.30 3.81
C GLY A 305 1.41 1.08 4.72
N ILE A 306 2.60 0.46 4.76
CA ILE A 306 2.91 -0.59 5.74
C ILE A 306 3.31 0.06 7.05
N ASP A 307 2.50 -0.13 8.07
CA ASP A 307 2.82 0.22 9.46
C ASP A 307 3.68 -0.90 10.08
N ILE A 308 4.94 -0.92 9.72
CA ILE A 308 5.96 -1.77 10.34
C ILE A 308 7.10 -0.85 10.79
N ASP A 309 7.26 -0.76 12.09
CA ASP A 309 8.27 0.06 12.71
C ASP A 309 9.17 -0.78 13.62
N ASN A 310 10.22 -0.18 14.16
CA ASN A 310 11.18 -0.82 15.06
C ASN A 310 11.89 -2.04 14.45
N LEU A 311 12.18 -1.97 13.15
CA LEU A 311 12.99 -2.99 12.50
C LEU A 311 14.45 -2.86 12.93
N SER A 312 15.13 -3.99 13.10
CA SER A 312 16.59 -3.99 13.32
C SER A 312 17.34 -3.60 12.04
N HIS A 313 16.82 -4.02 10.88
CA HIS A 313 17.48 -3.77 9.59
C HIS A 313 16.49 -3.37 8.50
N VAL A 314 16.91 -2.43 7.66
CA VAL A 314 16.26 -2.11 6.39
C VAL A 314 17.29 -2.28 5.27
N VAL A 315 16.98 -3.08 4.26
CA VAL A 315 17.86 -3.29 3.11
C VAL A 315 17.22 -2.73 1.84
N ASN A 316 17.84 -1.72 1.25
CA ASN A 316 17.53 -1.28 -0.11
C ASN A 316 18.34 -2.15 -1.08
N TYR A 317 17.79 -3.28 -1.49
CA TYR A 317 18.38 -4.14 -2.51
C TYR A 317 18.51 -3.42 -3.85
N ASP A 318 17.55 -2.54 -4.13
CA ASP A 318 17.60 -1.58 -5.20
C ASP A 318 17.32 -0.17 -4.64
N ILE A 319 18.07 0.82 -5.15
CA ILE A 319 17.88 2.21 -4.77
C ILE A 319 16.50 2.70 -5.24
N PRO A 320 15.72 3.35 -4.38
CA PRO A 320 14.41 3.90 -4.76
C PRO A 320 14.54 4.96 -5.86
N ARG A 321 13.45 5.19 -6.60
CA ARG A 321 13.42 6.18 -7.68
C ARG A 321 13.45 7.62 -7.17
N ALA A 322 12.75 7.89 -6.07
CA ALA A 322 12.72 9.17 -5.39
C ALA A 322 13.61 9.13 -4.15
N ALA A 323 14.33 10.22 -3.89
CA ALA A 323 15.21 10.33 -2.72
C ALA A 323 14.41 10.30 -1.40
N GLU A 324 13.20 10.80 -1.44
CA GLU A 324 12.25 10.81 -0.32
C GLU A 324 11.84 9.38 0.07
N ASP A 325 11.64 8.49 -0.91
CA ASP A 325 11.35 7.07 -0.63
C ASP A 325 12.48 6.40 0.14
N TYR A 326 13.74 6.81 -0.08
CA TYR A 326 14.87 6.32 0.72
C TYR A 326 14.69 6.65 2.21
N VAL A 327 14.38 7.89 2.53
CA VAL A 327 14.16 8.32 3.92
C VAL A 327 12.96 7.60 4.52
N HIS A 328 11.88 7.42 3.75
CA HIS A 328 10.69 6.67 4.18
C HIS A 328 10.98 5.20 4.46
N ARG A 329 11.81 4.55 3.62
CA ARG A 329 12.19 3.15 3.83
C ARG A 329 13.06 2.98 5.07
N ILE A 330 14.12 3.78 5.20
CA ILE A 330 15.02 3.67 6.35
C ILE A 330 14.38 4.14 7.65
N GLY A 331 13.39 5.03 7.59
CA GLY A 331 12.57 5.44 8.74
C GLY A 331 11.69 4.33 9.34
N ARG A 332 11.74 3.09 8.81
CA ARG A 332 11.12 1.89 9.42
C ARG A 332 12.00 1.29 10.50
N THR A 333 13.25 1.74 10.62
CA THR A 333 14.17 1.40 11.68
C THR A 333 14.46 2.63 12.56
N ALA A 334 15.04 2.41 13.75
CA ALA A 334 15.49 3.45 14.69
C ALA A 334 14.40 4.51 15.01
N ARG A 335 13.29 4.11 15.60
CA ARG A 335 12.31 5.03 16.23
C ARG A 335 12.50 5.08 17.75
N ALA A 336 12.19 6.24 18.34
CA ALA A 336 12.08 6.45 19.78
C ALA A 336 13.27 5.86 20.59
N ALA A 337 14.49 6.36 20.35
CA ALA A 337 15.72 6.00 21.09
C ALA A 337 16.30 4.58 20.83
N THR A 338 15.84 3.87 19.77
CA THR A 338 16.47 2.62 19.33
C THR A 338 17.47 2.89 18.19
N THR A 339 18.52 2.07 18.09
CA THR A 339 19.45 2.07 16.96
C THR A 339 18.99 1.10 15.89
N GLY A 340 19.25 1.40 14.62
CA GLY A 340 18.91 0.53 13.52
C GLY A 340 19.89 0.64 12.35
N THR A 341 19.94 -0.37 11.51
CA THR A 341 20.87 -0.43 10.38
C THR A 341 20.11 -0.32 9.05
N ALA A 342 20.54 0.59 8.20
CA ALA A 342 20.03 0.78 6.84
C ALA A 342 21.13 0.46 5.83
N ILE A 343 20.95 -0.59 5.05
CA ILE A 343 21.92 -1.07 4.07
C ILE A 343 21.41 -0.78 2.68
N THR A 344 22.26 -0.23 1.81
CA THR A 344 21.88 0.10 0.44
C THR A 344 22.89 -0.43 -0.56
N PHE A 345 22.44 -1.24 -1.51
CA PHE A 345 23.25 -1.72 -2.62
C PHE A 345 23.16 -0.76 -3.80
N ILE A 346 24.31 -0.32 -4.28
CA ILE A 346 24.47 0.66 -5.36
C ILE A 346 24.97 -0.07 -6.60
N SER A 347 24.11 -0.16 -7.61
CA SER A 347 24.52 -0.68 -8.92
C SER A 347 25.18 0.41 -9.76
N ASP A 348 25.82 0.01 -10.85
CA ASP A 348 26.41 0.93 -11.83
C ASP A 348 25.37 1.89 -12.45
N GLN A 349 24.10 1.46 -12.54
CA GLN A 349 23.02 2.20 -13.21
C GLN A 349 22.27 3.19 -12.31
N ASP A 350 22.40 3.09 -10.99
CA ASP A 350 21.57 3.84 -10.03
C ASP A 350 22.32 4.94 -9.27
N GLN A 351 23.58 5.19 -9.63
CA GLN A 351 24.46 6.12 -8.92
C GLN A 351 23.98 7.58 -8.92
N ASP A 352 23.25 8.01 -9.97
CA ASP A 352 22.63 9.35 -10.04
C ASP A 352 21.60 9.57 -8.93
N ARG A 353 20.96 8.49 -8.44
CA ARG A 353 19.98 8.54 -7.34
C ARG A 353 20.67 8.70 -6.00
N VAL A 354 21.86 8.11 -5.83
CA VAL A 354 22.68 8.28 -4.61
C VAL A 354 22.97 9.75 -4.34
N VAL A 355 23.40 10.48 -5.37
CA VAL A 355 23.69 11.93 -5.26
C VAL A 355 22.45 12.71 -4.80
N LYS A 356 21.27 12.34 -5.29
CA LYS A 356 20.01 12.99 -4.88
C LYS A 356 19.66 12.67 -3.43
N ILE A 357 19.90 11.42 -3.01
CA ILE A 357 19.68 10.98 -1.61
C ILE A 357 20.62 11.74 -0.69
N GLU A 358 21.93 11.77 -0.98
CA GLU A 358 22.92 12.47 -0.16
C GLU A 358 22.65 13.98 -0.07
N LYS A 359 22.19 14.57 -1.17
CA LYS A 359 21.74 15.97 -1.16
C LYS A 359 20.51 16.19 -0.26
N LEU A 360 19.55 15.24 -0.25
CA LEU A 360 18.35 15.35 0.56
C LEU A 360 18.65 15.19 2.06
N ILE A 361 19.52 14.23 2.40
CA ILE A 361 19.89 13.96 3.80
C ILE A 361 21.00 14.91 4.30
N GLU A 362 21.54 15.75 3.43
CA GLU A 362 22.67 16.67 3.70
C GLU A 362 23.89 15.97 4.32
N ARG A 363 24.13 14.73 3.91
CA ARG A 363 25.24 13.91 4.41
C ARG A 363 25.76 13.02 3.29
N GLU A 364 27.07 13.00 3.13
CA GLU A 364 27.76 12.03 2.28
C GLU A 364 28.01 10.72 3.06
N ILE A 365 27.70 9.58 2.43
CA ILE A 365 27.88 8.24 3.02
C ILE A 365 29.01 7.52 2.26
N PRO A 366 30.00 6.93 2.96
CA PRO A 366 31.08 6.18 2.31
C PRO A 366 30.53 5.03 1.46
N LYS A 367 31.02 4.89 0.21
CA LYS A 367 30.65 3.81 -0.73
C LYS A 367 31.67 2.68 -0.56
N GLN A 368 31.29 1.64 0.17
CA GLN A 368 32.17 0.51 0.47
C GLN A 368 32.21 -0.49 -0.69
N LYS A 369 33.39 -1.04 -0.98
CA LYS A 369 33.62 -2.04 -2.02
C LYS A 369 33.78 -3.45 -1.43
N LEU A 370 32.90 -3.84 -0.53
CA LEU A 370 32.95 -5.13 0.19
C LEU A 370 32.98 -6.35 -0.74
N THR A 371 32.45 -6.23 -1.95
CA THR A 371 32.49 -7.31 -2.96
C THR A 371 33.91 -7.69 -3.37
N GLU A 372 34.85 -6.73 -3.40
CA GLU A 372 36.26 -6.97 -3.69
C GLU A 372 36.93 -7.71 -2.54
N GLU A 373 36.68 -7.31 -1.29
CA GLU A 373 37.19 -7.94 -0.07
C GLU A 373 36.70 -9.39 0.10
N LEU A 374 35.47 -9.68 -0.35
CA LEU A 374 34.88 -11.02 -0.32
C LEU A 374 35.29 -11.91 -1.49
N GLY A 375 36.13 -11.42 -2.41
CA GLY A 375 36.54 -12.18 -3.60
C GLY A 375 35.41 -12.41 -4.62
N LEU A 376 34.34 -11.59 -4.57
CA LEU A 376 33.20 -11.67 -5.50
C LEU A 376 33.46 -10.95 -6.84
N GLY A 377 34.66 -10.44 -7.03
CA GLY A 377 35.12 -9.67 -8.19
C GLY A 377 35.05 -8.17 -7.94
N GLU A 378 35.50 -7.39 -8.93
CA GLU A 378 35.54 -5.93 -8.88
C GLU A 378 34.14 -5.35 -8.62
N ALA A 379 34.10 -4.31 -7.78
CA ALA A 379 32.91 -3.50 -7.57
C ALA A 379 32.74 -2.46 -8.69
N PRO A 380 31.52 -1.99 -8.98
CA PRO A 380 31.36 -0.84 -9.87
C PRO A 380 32.04 0.40 -9.26
N GLU A 381 32.71 1.19 -10.11
CA GLU A 381 33.24 2.49 -9.68
C GLU A 381 32.11 3.49 -9.48
N PHE A 382 32.22 4.36 -8.48
CA PHE A 382 31.25 5.42 -8.24
C PHE A 382 31.52 6.60 -9.20
N ASP A 383 30.82 6.62 -10.34
CA ASP A 383 30.80 7.72 -11.30
C ASP A 383 29.34 8.07 -11.66
N PRO A 384 28.69 8.94 -10.90
CA PRO A 384 27.27 9.27 -11.10
C PRO A 384 26.98 9.99 -12.42
N LYS A 385 28.02 10.51 -13.12
CA LYS A 385 27.84 11.20 -14.39
C LYS A 385 27.81 10.23 -15.57
N ARG A 386 28.35 9.04 -15.43
CA ARG A 386 28.52 8.06 -16.52
C ARG A 386 27.20 7.68 -17.21
N PHE A 387 26.11 7.61 -16.47
CA PHE A 387 24.79 7.20 -16.99
C PHE A 387 23.75 8.32 -17.06
N SER A 388 24.03 9.52 -16.51
CA SER A 388 23.10 10.66 -16.56
C SER A 388 22.83 11.15 -17.99
N GLY A 389 23.76 10.93 -18.93
CA GLY A 389 23.61 11.28 -20.34
C GLY A 389 22.85 10.29 -21.21
N LEU A 390 22.71 9.03 -20.78
CA LEU A 390 22.08 7.96 -21.58
C LEU A 390 20.55 7.89 -21.42
N ARG A 391 20.00 8.29 -20.28
CA ARG A 391 18.54 8.31 -20.04
C ARG A 391 17.80 9.40 -20.83
N GLY A 392 18.48 10.44 -21.29
CA GLY A 392 17.88 11.51 -22.14
C GLY A 392 17.70 11.16 -23.62
N LYS A 393 18.25 10.02 -24.10
CA LYS A 393 18.27 9.67 -25.53
C LYS A 393 17.36 8.49 -25.95
N VAL A 394 16.59 7.89 -25.05
CA VAL A 394 15.72 6.73 -25.38
C VAL A 394 14.29 7.13 -25.75
N GLY A 395 13.96 8.41 -25.78
CA GLY A 395 12.65 8.92 -26.22
C GLY A 395 12.75 9.67 -27.54
N GLY A 396 12.86 8.99 -28.69
CA GLY A 396 12.81 9.67 -29.99
C GLY A 396 13.61 8.97 -31.07
N ARG A 397 13.23 7.76 -31.44
CA ARG A 397 13.59 7.17 -32.73
C ARG A 397 12.34 6.67 -33.41
N ASP A 398 11.62 7.60 -34.01
CA ASP A 398 10.76 7.29 -35.15
C ASP A 398 11.63 7.36 -36.41
N GLY A 399 11.49 6.32 -37.21
CA GLY A 399 12.34 6.01 -38.34
C GLY A 399 12.30 7.02 -39.47
N ARG A 400 13.44 7.15 -40.12
CA ARG A 400 13.57 7.23 -41.57
C ARG A 400 15.00 6.88 -41.91
N GLY A 401 15.17 5.74 -42.55
CA GLY A 401 16.40 5.37 -43.24
C GLY A 401 16.65 6.26 -44.45
N GLY A 402 17.89 6.63 -44.63
CA GLY A 402 18.37 7.35 -45.79
C GLY A 402 19.87 7.17 -45.83
N SER A 403 20.31 6.18 -46.61
CA SER A 403 21.69 5.98 -47.00
C SER A 403 22.13 7.11 -47.89
N ASP A 404 23.28 7.75 -47.58
CA ASP A 404 24.01 8.48 -48.57
C ASP A 404 25.51 8.20 -48.50
N ARG A 405 25.98 7.65 -49.63
CA ARG A 405 27.39 7.52 -49.98
C ARG A 405 27.86 8.72 -50.79
N ASN A 406 28.97 9.24 -50.38
CA ASN A 406 30.03 9.97 -51.10
C ASN A 406 29.88 10.24 -52.58
N GLY A 407 30.22 11.49 -53.02
CA GLY A 407 30.67 11.78 -54.38
C GLY A 407 30.83 13.26 -54.69
N ARG A 408 32.05 13.66 -54.79
CA ARG A 408 32.57 14.99 -55.16
C ARG A 408 32.16 15.51 -56.54
N GLY A 409 32.06 16.85 -56.66
CA GLY A 409 32.63 17.63 -57.76
C GLY A 409 31.66 18.35 -58.69
N PRO A 410 32.08 19.38 -59.47
CA PRO A 410 31.46 20.69 -59.36
C PRO A 410 30.77 21.20 -60.65
N ARG A 411 29.99 22.25 -60.45
CA ARG A 411 29.57 23.36 -61.36
C ARG A 411 29.41 23.09 -62.86
N ARG A 412 28.25 23.40 -63.42
CA ARG A 412 28.08 24.40 -64.54
C ARG A 412 26.61 24.80 -64.71
N GLU A 413 26.47 26.08 -65.00
CA GLU A 413 25.32 26.86 -65.39
C GLU A 413 24.68 26.36 -66.69
N GLY A 414 23.37 26.67 -66.88
CA GLY A 414 22.84 26.82 -68.21
C GLY A 414 21.37 26.45 -68.36
N ASP A 415 20.55 27.51 -68.52
CA ASP A 415 19.35 27.66 -69.36
C ASP A 415 18.08 26.85 -69.23
N LYS A 416 17.02 27.59 -69.04
CA LYS A 416 15.60 27.36 -69.41
C LYS A 416 15.48 27.32 -70.95
N PRO A 417 14.34 26.97 -71.63
CA PRO A 417 12.92 26.94 -71.20
C PRO A 417 12.02 25.90 -71.90
N ARG A 418 10.72 25.92 -71.45
CA ARG A 418 9.47 25.69 -72.18
C ARG A 418 9.22 24.39 -73.00
N GLY A 419 8.02 23.83 -72.76
CA GLY A 419 7.35 22.96 -73.69
C GLY A 419 6.09 22.31 -73.13
N GLU A 420 4.94 22.83 -73.52
CA GLU A 420 3.60 22.31 -73.45
C GLU A 420 3.44 20.96 -74.17
N GLY A 421 2.46 20.15 -73.78
CA GLY A 421 1.97 19.09 -74.65
C GLY A 421 1.16 17.99 -73.92
N SER A 422 -0.08 18.20 -73.77
CA SER A 422 -1.29 17.38 -74.09
C SER A 422 -1.04 15.91 -74.48
N GLY A 423 -1.88 15.02 -73.98
CA GLY A 423 -2.07 13.69 -74.55
C GLY A 423 -2.83 12.70 -73.65
N GLU A 424 -4.12 12.64 -73.94
CA GLU A 424 -5.05 11.60 -73.52
C GLU A 424 -4.60 10.15 -73.85
N ARG A 425 -5.02 9.20 -73.05
CA ARG A 425 -5.88 8.03 -73.39
C ARG A 425 -5.61 6.78 -72.53
N ARG A 426 -6.65 6.43 -71.81
CA ARG A 426 -7.48 5.17 -71.81
C ARG A 426 -6.88 3.86 -71.32
N ARG A 427 -7.69 3.29 -70.36
CA ARG A 427 -8.12 1.88 -70.16
C ARG A 427 -7.09 0.94 -69.56
N ASP A 428 -7.38 0.05 -68.64
CA ASP A 428 -8.58 -0.70 -68.26
C ASP A 428 -8.24 -1.50 -66.97
N GLY A 429 -9.19 -1.69 -66.08
CA GLY A 429 -9.68 -2.98 -65.62
C GLY A 429 -9.19 -3.51 -64.27
N GLY A 430 -10.10 -3.67 -63.32
CA GLY A 430 -9.87 -4.66 -62.26
C GLY A 430 -10.56 -4.39 -60.91
N ARG A 431 -11.74 -4.84 -60.78
CA ARG A 431 -12.68 -5.09 -59.70
C ARG A 431 -12.06 -5.42 -58.32
N GLY A 432 -12.59 -4.78 -57.26
CA GLY A 432 -12.63 -5.28 -55.90
C GLY A 432 -13.94 -4.92 -55.21
N PRO A 433 -14.47 -5.65 -54.24
CA PRO A 433 -15.85 -5.53 -53.81
C PRO A 433 -16.09 -4.56 -52.65
N ARG A 434 -17.27 -4.00 -52.71
CA ARG A 434 -18.00 -3.09 -51.86
C ARG A 434 -18.13 -3.52 -50.40
N ARG A 435 -18.06 -2.53 -49.52
CA ARG A 435 -18.54 -2.56 -48.13
C ARG A 435 -19.86 -1.78 -48.08
N GLU A 436 -20.94 -2.42 -47.64
CA GLU A 436 -22.28 -1.85 -47.50
C GLU A 436 -22.40 -0.99 -46.22
N GLU A 437 -22.99 0.18 -46.42
CA GLU A 437 -23.45 1.10 -45.38
C GLU A 437 -24.88 0.73 -44.94
N ARG A 438 -25.14 0.93 -43.64
CA ARG A 438 -26.48 0.84 -43.04
C ARG A 438 -27.18 2.21 -43.10
N PRO A 439 -28.48 2.30 -43.39
CA PRO A 439 -29.24 3.52 -43.20
C PRO A 439 -29.96 3.55 -41.84
N THR A 440 -29.95 4.72 -41.25
CA THR A 440 -30.79 5.17 -40.13
C THR A 440 -32.22 5.44 -40.60
N VAL A 441 -33.21 4.99 -39.83
CA VAL A 441 -34.59 5.48 -39.95
C VAL A 441 -35.14 5.80 -38.56
N ALA A 442 -35.58 7.04 -38.40
CA ALA A 442 -36.39 7.55 -37.31
C ALA A 442 -37.88 7.32 -37.61
N VAL A 443 -38.67 6.91 -36.61
CA VAL A 443 -40.14 7.08 -36.61
C VAL A 443 -40.64 7.37 -35.21
N ALA A 444 -41.40 8.43 -35.06
CA ALA A 444 -42.18 8.81 -33.89
C ALA A 444 -43.67 8.39 -34.08
N PRO A 445 -44.59 8.69 -33.11
CA PRO A 445 -45.50 7.72 -32.53
C PRO A 445 -46.94 7.80 -33.05
N THR A 446 -47.74 6.73 -32.85
CA THR A 446 -49.22 6.82 -32.90
C THR A 446 -49.89 5.90 -31.87
N ASN A 447 -50.93 6.47 -31.28
CA ASN A 447 -51.91 5.92 -30.32
C ASN A 447 -52.78 4.82 -30.93
N GLY A 448 -53.35 4.00 -30.04
CA GLY A 448 -54.61 3.31 -30.35
C GLY A 448 -54.85 1.99 -29.62
N THR A 449 -55.55 2.06 -28.52
CA THR A 449 -56.69 1.27 -28.02
C THR A 449 -56.90 -0.20 -28.44
N ASP A 450 -57.15 -0.98 -27.39
CA ASP A 450 -58.22 -1.94 -27.14
C ASP A 450 -57.94 -3.47 -27.16
N LEU A 451 -58.35 -4.05 -26.00
CA LEU A 451 -59.12 -5.28 -25.70
C LEU A 451 -58.41 -6.63 -25.58
N ALA A 452 -58.47 -7.10 -24.27
CA ALA A 452 -58.93 -8.42 -23.76
C ALA A 452 -58.11 -9.68 -24.14
N GLU A 453 -57.68 -10.51 -23.27
CA GLU A 453 -58.31 -11.42 -22.31
C GLU A 453 -57.28 -12.34 -21.61
N ALA A 454 -57.50 -12.55 -20.35
CA ALA A 454 -57.40 -13.75 -19.55
C ALA A 454 -56.10 -14.61 -19.50
N GLY A 455 -55.54 -14.73 -18.28
CA GLY A 455 -54.70 -15.85 -17.95
C GLY A 455 -53.90 -15.69 -16.64
N ALA A 456 -54.59 -16.01 -15.51
CA ALA A 456 -54.07 -16.59 -14.24
C ALA A 456 -52.73 -16.08 -13.67
N ALA A 457 -52.83 -15.36 -12.54
CA ALA A 457 -51.77 -15.07 -11.57
C ALA A 457 -51.47 -16.26 -10.67
N PRO A 458 -50.22 -16.48 -10.24
CA PRO A 458 -49.96 -17.32 -9.07
C PRO A 458 -49.91 -16.47 -7.79
N VAL A 459 -50.50 -17.04 -6.76
CA VAL A 459 -50.75 -16.59 -5.41
C VAL A 459 -49.48 -16.13 -4.70
N ALA A 460 -49.53 -14.95 -4.08
CA ALA A 460 -48.56 -14.41 -3.15
C ALA A 460 -48.64 -15.18 -1.80
N LYS A 461 -47.48 -15.62 -1.30
CA LYS A 461 -47.35 -16.15 0.07
C LYS A 461 -47.13 -14.98 1.04
N GLU A 462 -48.02 -14.92 2.06
CA GLU A 462 -47.95 -13.99 3.18
C GLU A 462 -46.64 -14.11 3.98
N PRO A 463 -46.12 -13.02 4.57
CA PRO A 463 -44.95 -13.05 5.42
C PRO A 463 -45.25 -13.59 6.81
N ARG A 464 -44.44 -14.54 7.26
CA ARG A 464 -44.50 -15.11 8.61
C ARG A 464 -44.11 -14.08 9.67
N ALA A 465 -44.90 -13.99 10.72
CA ALA A 465 -44.67 -13.16 11.91
C ALA A 465 -43.36 -13.49 12.66
N PRO A 466 -42.73 -12.49 13.30
CA PRO A 466 -41.48 -12.66 14.04
C PRO A 466 -41.67 -13.49 15.31
N ARG A 467 -40.70 -14.36 15.62
CA ARG A 467 -40.64 -15.17 16.84
C ARG A 467 -40.39 -14.28 18.07
N PRO A 468 -41.06 -14.59 19.23
CA PRO A 468 -40.84 -13.84 20.46
C PRO A 468 -39.42 -14.09 21.05
N PRO A 469 -38.89 -13.15 21.87
CA PRO A 469 -37.56 -13.26 22.46
C PRO A 469 -37.50 -14.34 23.56
N ARG A 470 -36.35 -15.03 23.61
CA ARG A 470 -36.02 -16.07 24.58
C ARG A 470 -35.82 -15.46 25.96
N ALA A 471 -36.45 -16.05 26.97
CA ALA A 471 -36.30 -15.67 28.38
C ALA A 471 -34.88 -15.90 28.92
N PRO A 472 -34.41 -15.09 29.89
CA PRO A 472 -33.09 -15.20 30.49
C PRO A 472 -32.94 -16.44 31.38
N ARG A 473 -31.76 -17.06 31.37
CA ARG A 473 -31.35 -18.16 32.24
C ARG A 473 -31.08 -17.64 33.66
N PRO A 474 -31.42 -18.40 34.72
CA PRO A 474 -31.05 -18.03 36.08
C PRO A 474 -29.58 -18.33 36.38
N GLU A 475 -28.96 -17.44 37.15
CA GLU A 475 -27.64 -17.54 37.75
C GLU A 475 -27.59 -18.56 38.88
N GLY A 476 -26.46 -19.25 39.02
CA GLY A 476 -26.06 -19.92 40.25
C GLY A 476 -25.72 -21.40 40.08
N GLU A 477 -24.44 -21.71 40.05
CA GLU A 477 -23.79 -22.71 40.89
C GLU A 477 -22.30 -22.88 40.55
N ALA A 478 -21.49 -22.98 41.59
CA ALA A 478 -20.03 -22.97 41.62
C ALA A 478 -19.39 -24.30 41.13
N PRO A 479 -18.07 -24.35 40.91
CA PRO A 479 -17.37 -25.43 40.20
C PRO A 479 -17.12 -26.63 41.11
N ARG A 480 -17.27 -27.86 40.57
CA ARG A 480 -16.81 -29.13 41.18
C ARG A 480 -15.54 -29.63 40.48
N GLU A 481 -14.60 -30.02 41.32
CA GLU A 481 -13.31 -30.64 41.00
C GLU A 481 -13.42 -32.04 40.36
N PRO A 482 -12.35 -32.57 39.73
CA PRO A 482 -12.35 -33.83 38.99
C PRO A 482 -12.09 -35.04 39.89
N ARG A 483 -12.74 -36.13 39.60
CA ARG A 483 -12.48 -37.47 40.18
C ARG A 483 -12.06 -38.44 39.10
N ALA A 484 -11.02 -39.20 39.43
CA ALA A 484 -10.32 -40.19 38.63
C ALA A 484 -11.04 -41.56 38.62
N GLU A 485 -10.63 -42.37 37.65
CA GLU A 485 -10.51 -43.83 37.56
C GLU A 485 -11.73 -44.70 37.25
N GLY A 486 -11.50 -45.56 36.25
CA GLY A 486 -11.71 -47.01 36.36
C GLY A 486 -12.65 -47.66 35.37
N GLY A 487 -12.12 -48.55 34.51
CA GLY A 487 -12.74 -49.83 34.23
C GLY A 487 -13.34 -50.08 32.85
N GLU A 488 -12.62 -50.79 32.04
CA GLU A 488 -12.83 -52.06 31.32
C GLU A 488 -14.06 -52.29 30.43
N GLN A 489 -13.71 -52.67 29.17
CA GLN A 489 -14.21 -53.78 28.31
C GLN A 489 -15.66 -53.79 27.80
N THR A 490 -15.85 -53.86 26.49
CA THR A 490 -16.12 -55.07 25.73
C THR A 490 -16.36 -54.83 24.22
N GLU A 491 -15.80 -55.74 23.42
CA GLU A 491 -15.98 -56.23 22.07
C GLU A 491 -17.28 -55.94 21.30
N GLY A 492 -17.13 -55.89 19.98
CA GLY A 492 -18.19 -56.29 19.05
C GLY A 492 -18.06 -55.80 17.61
N GLN A 493 -17.24 -56.43 16.84
CA GLN A 493 -17.43 -57.03 15.48
C GLN A 493 -17.95 -56.22 14.28
N ARG A 494 -17.08 -56.19 13.25
CA ARG A 494 -17.17 -56.69 11.83
C ARG A 494 -17.68 -55.69 10.81
N ARG A 495 -17.05 -55.45 9.68
CA ARG A 495 -16.46 -56.18 8.55
C ARG A 495 -15.81 -55.23 7.52
N LYS A 496 -14.58 -55.48 7.12
CA LYS A 496 -14.02 -55.92 5.85
C LYS A 496 -14.23 -55.04 4.60
N ARG A 497 -13.14 -54.57 4.01
CA ARG A 497 -12.40 -54.98 2.77
C ARG A 497 -11.46 -53.83 2.42
N GLY A 498 -10.22 -53.93 2.15
CA GLY A 498 -9.30 -54.80 1.42
C GLY A 498 -8.46 -53.86 0.53
N GLY A 499 -7.20 -53.88 0.53
CA GLY A 499 -6.17 -54.62 -0.02
C GLY A 499 -4.87 -53.82 -0.22
N ARG A 500 -3.77 -54.45 0.13
CA ARG A 500 -2.51 -54.68 -0.56
C ARG A 500 -1.67 -53.48 -1.03
N ASN A 501 -0.37 -53.34 -0.83
CA ASN A 501 0.76 -54.25 -0.61
C ASN A 501 2.02 -53.41 -0.30
N ARG A 502 2.85 -53.82 0.59
CA ARG A 502 4.18 -54.45 0.60
C ARG A 502 5.42 -53.56 0.73
N ASN A 503 6.17 -53.96 1.72
CA ASN A 503 7.63 -54.17 1.88
C ASN A 503 8.36 -52.96 2.50
N GLY A 504 9.14 -53.06 3.55
CA GLY A 504 9.68 -54.16 4.29
C GLY A 504 10.98 -53.70 4.97
N ARG A 505 11.22 -54.22 6.17
CA ARG A 505 12.49 -54.30 6.91
C ARG A 505 12.78 -53.29 8.02
N ARG A 506 12.59 -53.77 9.21
CA ARG A 506 13.42 -53.56 10.44
C ARG A 506 14.65 -54.46 10.36
N PRO A 507 15.73 -54.27 11.16
CA PRO A 507 15.73 -54.70 12.56
C PRO A 507 16.52 -53.80 13.58
N GLN A 508 16.13 -53.93 14.85
CA GLN A 508 16.84 -54.24 16.10
C GLN A 508 18.01 -53.34 16.51
N ALA A 509 18.04 -52.70 17.63
CA ALA A 509 17.96 -52.96 19.09
C ALA A 509 19.36 -53.21 19.70
N GLU A 510 19.60 -52.47 20.78
CA GLU A 510 20.48 -52.69 21.93
C GLU A 510 20.98 -51.31 22.41
N GLY A 511 20.88 -50.79 23.61
CA GLY A 511 21.00 -51.35 24.93
C GLY A 511 22.09 -50.57 25.65
N GLY A 512 21.83 -49.91 26.77
CA GLY A 512 22.89 -49.31 27.57
C GLY A 512 22.42 -48.20 28.51
N ALA A 513 22.31 -48.57 29.75
CA ALA A 513 21.99 -47.75 30.93
C ALA A 513 23.21 -46.89 31.41
N GLY A 514 22.95 -45.83 32.19
CA GLY A 514 24.00 -45.14 32.95
C GLY A 514 23.57 -43.79 33.52
N GLU A 515 23.06 -43.83 34.72
CA GLU A 515 23.26 -42.98 35.91
C GLU A 515 23.07 -41.46 35.88
N ALA A 516 22.22 -41.08 36.81
CA ALA A 516 21.93 -39.73 37.31
C ALA A 516 23.06 -39.19 38.20
N VAL A 517 23.39 -37.92 38.10
CA VAL A 517 23.95 -37.12 39.17
C VAL A 517 23.25 -35.76 39.25
N ASN A 518 22.74 -35.56 40.43
CA ASN A 518 22.03 -34.43 40.98
C ASN A 518 23.01 -33.37 41.48
N THR A 519 22.90 -32.10 41.10
CA THR A 519 23.41 -30.98 41.90
C THR A 519 22.56 -29.72 41.67
N ALA A 520 22.02 -29.24 42.78
CA ALA A 520 21.25 -27.99 42.90
C ALA A 520 22.16 -26.73 42.91
N PRO A 521 21.61 -25.53 42.65
CA PRO A 521 22.41 -24.31 42.54
C PRO A 521 22.53 -23.52 43.83
N VAL A 522 23.70 -22.89 43.98
CA VAL A 522 24.02 -21.89 45.02
C VAL A 522 23.80 -20.48 44.43
N ALA A 523 23.16 -19.63 45.23
CA ALA A 523 23.00 -18.20 44.97
C ALA A 523 24.26 -17.41 45.39
N PRO A 524 24.59 -16.29 44.77
CA PRO A 524 25.54 -15.31 45.33
C PRO A 524 24.81 -14.09 45.91
N SER A 525 25.32 -13.72 47.08
CA SER A 525 25.04 -12.53 47.85
C SER A 525 25.72 -11.27 47.30
N ALA A 526 25.13 -10.15 47.69
CA ALA A 526 25.48 -8.76 47.40
C ALA A 526 26.91 -8.31 47.73
N GLU A 527 27.44 -7.42 46.86
CA GLU A 527 28.10 -6.15 47.20
C GLU A 527 27.92 -5.14 46.06
#